data_9afbcdc0f2d3221fd9adeea4bdb5cfec
#
_entry.id   9afbcdc0f2d3221fd9adeea4bdb5cfec
#
_cell.length_a   1.000
_cell.length_b   1.000
_cell.length_c   1.000
_cell.angle_alpha   90.00
_cell.angle_beta   90.00
_cell.angle_gamma   90.00
#
_symmetry.space_group_name_H-M   'P 1'
#
loop_
_entity.id
_entity.type
_entity.pdbx_description
1 polymer ?
#
loop_
_entity_poly.entity_id
_entity_poly.type
_entity_poly.pdbx_seq_one_letter_code
_entity_poly.pdbx_strand_id
1 'polypeptide(L)'
;FRYLRCGMSEVTREQADKLENYVLALGIRGYRKWSEKWVRVYRGMEADQIQELNEIREVFAEEVKGLADGFCTGKKTVEEYCRILYEFILKSNVWQKLKKQEQNFKDTGDKAMEKEYNQIYGIVMDLLDKMVEILGNETVSRQEFRQLLETGLSQAKVALIPPSIDQVMVGDMERSRLKDIKVLFFVGVNEGNIPKSTQT
;
A
#
# COMPACT_ATOMS: atom_id res chain seq x y z
N PHE A 1 5.88 4.38 11.29
CA PHE A 1 6.33 5.51 10.48
C PHE A 1 6.12 5.32 8.97
N ARG A 2 6.15 4.09 8.41
CA ARG A 2 5.82 3.88 6.98
C ARG A 2 4.46 4.48 6.61
N TYR A 3 3.44 4.26 7.44
CA TYR A 3 2.11 4.83 7.22
C TYR A 3 2.12 6.38 7.26
N LEU A 4 2.80 6.99 8.23
CA LEU A 4 2.92 8.45 8.34
C LEU A 4 3.59 9.08 7.11
N ARG A 5 4.46 8.34 6.43
CA ARG A 5 5.23 8.83 5.28
C ARG A 5 4.62 8.48 3.91
N CYS A 6 3.59 7.63 3.86
CA CYS A 6 3.00 7.23 2.59
C CYS A 6 1.99 8.23 2.01
N GLY A 7 1.72 9.34 2.72
CA GLY A 7 0.76 10.37 2.29
C GLY A 7 -0.70 10.01 2.53
N MET A 8 -0.97 8.94 3.30
CA MET A 8 -2.33 8.52 3.65
C MET A 8 -2.76 9.02 5.04
N SER A 9 -1.84 9.55 5.86
CA SER A 9 -2.12 10.17 7.15
C SER A 9 -2.45 11.67 7.00
N GLU A 10 -3.14 12.23 7.99
CA GLU A 10 -3.31 13.68 8.13
C GLU A 10 -2.03 14.37 8.63
N VAL A 11 -1.08 13.61 9.16
CA VAL A 11 0.23 14.10 9.61
C VAL A 11 1.14 14.34 8.40
N THR A 12 1.71 15.53 8.29
CA THR A 12 2.64 15.86 7.21
C THR A 12 3.97 15.11 7.35
N ARG A 13 4.76 15.04 6.29
CA ARG A 13 6.06 14.37 6.31
C ARG A 13 7.03 15.02 7.32
N GLU A 14 7.05 16.35 7.38
CA GLU A 14 7.87 17.08 8.33
C GLU A 14 7.46 16.80 9.79
N GLN A 15 6.14 16.78 10.05
CA GLN A 15 5.60 16.40 11.34
C GLN A 15 5.94 14.96 11.71
N ALA A 16 5.87 14.04 10.75
CA ALA A 16 6.24 12.65 10.94
C ALA A 16 7.72 12.49 11.33
N ASP A 17 8.62 13.30 10.74
CA ASP A 17 10.04 13.29 11.07
C ASP A 17 10.29 13.81 12.50
N LYS A 18 9.58 14.87 12.94
CA LYS A 18 9.63 15.35 14.33
C LYS A 18 9.17 14.28 15.31
N LEU A 19 8.04 13.62 15.03
CA LEU A 19 7.52 12.50 15.85
C LEU A 19 8.51 11.33 15.91
N GLU A 20 9.13 10.97 14.79
CA GLU A 20 10.07 9.84 14.75
C GLU A 20 11.29 10.11 15.61
N ASN A 21 11.87 11.30 15.51
CA ASN A 21 13.01 11.68 16.34
C ASN A 21 12.70 11.57 17.84
N TYR A 22 11.53 12.04 18.26
CA TYR A 22 11.11 11.96 19.66
C TYR A 22 10.85 10.50 20.10
N VAL A 23 10.14 9.73 19.27
CA VAL A 23 9.81 8.32 19.55
C VAL A 23 11.06 7.46 19.65
N LEU A 24 12.06 7.69 18.76
CA LEU A 24 13.33 6.98 18.79
C LEU A 24 14.16 7.36 20.02
N ALA A 25 14.25 8.65 20.33
CA ALA A 25 15.03 9.15 21.48
C ALA A 25 14.53 8.59 22.82
N LEU A 26 13.21 8.40 22.96
CA LEU A 26 12.57 7.92 24.20
C LEU A 26 12.12 6.45 24.17
N GLY A 27 12.32 5.74 23.06
CA GLY A 27 11.96 4.34 22.93
C GLY A 27 10.46 4.08 23.03
N ILE A 28 9.62 4.98 22.54
CA ILE A 28 8.16 4.87 22.61
C ILE A 28 7.67 3.75 21.67
N ARG A 29 6.92 2.78 22.22
CA ARG A 29 6.39 1.65 21.45
C ARG A 29 4.96 1.33 21.89
N GLY A 30 4.15 0.95 20.90
CA GLY A 30 2.77 0.49 21.09
C GLY A 30 1.77 1.62 21.26
N TYR A 31 0.52 1.38 20.83
CA TYR A 31 -0.56 2.36 20.76
C TYR A 31 -0.84 3.03 22.12
N ARG A 32 -0.80 2.26 23.23
CA ARG A 32 -1.02 2.80 24.58
C ARG A 32 -0.10 3.99 24.89
N LYS A 33 1.17 3.92 24.50
CA LYS A 33 2.12 5.03 24.70
C LYS A 33 1.86 6.21 23.75
N TRP A 34 1.24 5.98 22.64
CA TRP A 34 0.81 7.01 21.72
C TRP A 34 -0.48 7.71 22.16
N SER A 35 -1.38 7.03 22.88
CA SER A 35 -2.61 7.63 23.42
C SER A 35 -2.39 8.44 24.71
N GLU A 36 -1.26 8.23 25.40
CA GLU A 36 -0.89 9.00 26.61
C GLU A 36 -0.23 10.33 26.22
N LYS A 37 -0.47 11.39 27.00
CA LYS A 37 0.22 12.68 26.83
C LYS A 37 1.72 12.52 27.11
N TRP A 38 2.57 13.00 26.24
CA TRP A 38 4.01 12.99 26.39
C TRP A 38 4.46 14.19 27.21
N VAL A 39 5.22 13.93 28.27
CA VAL A 39 5.72 14.94 29.22
C VAL A 39 7.23 14.94 29.35
N ARG A 40 7.91 13.93 28.82
CA ARG A 40 9.38 13.81 28.94
C ARG A 40 10.06 14.63 27.86
N VAL A 41 11.07 15.40 28.28
CA VAL A 41 11.94 16.16 27.42
C VAL A 41 13.31 15.48 27.38
N TYR A 42 13.91 15.34 26.21
CA TYR A 42 15.26 14.80 26.08
C TYR A 42 16.28 15.94 25.94
N ARG A 43 17.57 15.62 26.12
CA ARG A 43 18.65 16.64 26.11
C ARG A 43 18.70 17.36 24.77
N GLY A 44 18.59 18.68 24.79
CA GLY A 44 18.59 19.55 23.60
C GLY A 44 17.22 19.85 23.01
N MET A 45 16.13 19.38 23.66
CA MET A 45 14.77 19.72 23.28
C MET A 45 14.25 20.89 24.11
N GLU A 46 13.60 21.86 23.47
CA GLU A 46 12.96 22.99 24.14
C GLU A 46 11.56 22.62 24.66
N ALA A 47 11.11 23.30 25.71
CA ALA A 47 9.88 22.94 26.41
C ALA A 47 8.60 23.18 25.55
N ASP A 48 8.62 24.12 24.63
CA ASP A 48 7.53 24.42 23.71
C ASP A 48 7.37 23.33 22.62
N GLN A 49 8.45 22.68 22.23
CA GLN A 49 8.43 21.59 21.24
C GLN A 49 7.60 20.39 21.71
N ILE A 50 7.51 20.14 23.02
CA ILE A 50 6.69 19.03 23.54
C ILE A 50 5.20 19.28 23.35
N GLN A 51 4.76 20.54 23.35
CA GLN A 51 3.36 20.86 23.08
C GLN A 51 3.04 20.59 21.62
N GLU A 52 3.84 21.09 20.67
CA GLU A 52 3.70 20.80 19.23
C GLU A 52 3.67 19.29 18.97
N LEU A 53 4.60 18.54 19.56
CA LEU A 53 4.63 17.08 19.39
C LEU A 53 3.37 16.38 19.93
N ASN A 54 2.80 16.87 21.04
CA ASN A 54 1.54 16.31 21.54
C ASN A 54 0.37 16.61 20.62
N GLU A 55 0.29 17.79 20.02
CA GLU A 55 -0.74 18.16 19.07
C GLU A 55 -0.69 17.22 17.83
N ILE A 56 0.50 17.03 17.26
CA ILE A 56 0.69 16.10 16.13
C ILE A 56 0.40 14.65 16.54
N ARG A 57 0.84 14.23 17.72
CA ARG A 57 0.58 12.91 18.29
C ARG A 57 -0.92 12.64 18.43
N GLU A 58 -1.69 13.62 18.89
CA GLU A 58 -3.15 13.49 19.08
C GLU A 58 -3.86 13.29 17.75
N VAL A 59 -3.49 14.03 16.73
CA VAL A 59 -4.01 13.83 15.36
C VAL A 59 -3.80 12.38 14.92
N PHE A 60 -2.58 11.88 15.01
CA PHE A 60 -2.28 10.51 14.62
C PHE A 60 -2.94 9.47 15.51
N ALA A 61 -2.95 9.66 16.83
CA ALA A 61 -3.55 8.72 17.77
C ALA A 61 -5.06 8.58 17.53
N GLU A 62 -5.77 9.67 17.27
CA GLU A 62 -7.19 9.65 16.95
C GLU A 62 -7.46 9.04 15.56
N GLU A 63 -6.59 9.29 14.58
CA GLU A 63 -6.69 8.68 13.25
C GLU A 63 -6.66 7.16 13.31
N VAL A 64 -5.73 6.58 14.09
CA VAL A 64 -5.54 5.12 14.18
C VAL A 64 -6.31 4.45 15.32
N LYS A 65 -7.04 5.20 16.14
CA LYS A 65 -7.73 4.70 17.33
C LYS A 65 -8.64 3.52 17.04
N GLY A 66 -9.56 3.66 16.11
CA GLY A 66 -10.49 2.59 15.74
C GLY A 66 -9.78 1.31 15.29
N LEU A 67 -8.71 1.46 14.51
CA LEU A 67 -7.87 0.35 14.08
C LEU A 67 -7.16 -0.30 15.28
N ALA A 68 -6.54 0.50 16.14
CA ALA A 68 -5.82 0.00 17.30
C ALA A 68 -6.75 -0.72 18.28
N ASP A 69 -7.88 -0.12 18.63
CA ASP A 69 -8.87 -0.71 19.52
C ASP A 69 -9.46 -2.00 18.93
N GLY A 70 -9.77 -1.99 17.64
CA GLY A 70 -10.31 -3.15 16.94
C GLY A 70 -9.35 -4.34 16.88
N PHE A 71 -8.04 -4.08 16.79
CA PHE A 71 -7.00 -5.13 16.77
C PHE A 71 -6.43 -5.49 18.15
N CYS A 72 -6.78 -4.77 19.22
CA CYS A 72 -6.24 -5.01 20.57
C CYS A 72 -6.90 -6.19 21.28
N THR A 73 -8.12 -6.57 20.92
CA THR A 73 -8.93 -7.52 21.68
C THR A 73 -9.10 -8.87 20.98
N GLY A 74 -8.60 -9.94 21.59
CA GLY A 74 -8.96 -11.34 21.36
C GLY A 74 -8.89 -11.86 19.93
N LYS A 75 -9.54 -12.99 19.71
CA LYS A 75 -9.83 -13.53 18.38
C LYS A 75 -11.12 -12.91 17.86
N LYS A 76 -11.19 -12.67 16.57
CA LYS A 76 -12.36 -12.14 15.85
C LYS A 76 -12.59 -12.93 14.58
N THR A 77 -13.76 -12.81 14.01
CA THR A 77 -13.99 -13.36 12.67
C THR A 77 -13.22 -12.57 11.62
N VAL A 78 -12.94 -13.20 10.48
CA VAL A 78 -12.29 -12.53 9.35
C VAL A 78 -13.14 -11.34 8.89
N GLU A 79 -14.47 -11.48 8.87
CA GLU A 79 -15.40 -10.40 8.54
C GLU A 79 -15.24 -9.19 9.49
N GLU A 80 -15.14 -9.42 10.82
CA GLU A 80 -14.95 -8.34 11.78
C GLU A 80 -13.63 -7.60 11.56
N TYR A 81 -12.54 -8.30 11.27
CA TYR A 81 -11.25 -7.69 10.94
C TYR A 81 -11.30 -6.90 9.63
N CYS A 82 -11.92 -7.45 8.59
CA CYS A 82 -12.10 -6.75 7.32
C CYS A 82 -12.93 -5.47 7.50
N ARG A 83 -13.98 -5.51 8.31
CA ARG A 83 -14.82 -4.34 8.62
C ARG A 83 -14.01 -3.24 9.33
N ILE A 84 -13.19 -3.59 10.32
CA ILE A 84 -12.31 -2.63 11.01
C ILE A 84 -11.35 -1.95 10.02
N LEU A 85 -10.75 -2.71 9.09
CA LEU A 85 -9.88 -2.15 8.06
C LEU A 85 -10.65 -1.25 7.09
N TYR A 86 -11.82 -1.68 6.65
CA TYR A 86 -12.68 -0.91 5.76
C TYR A 86 -13.07 0.44 6.37
N GLU A 87 -13.53 0.44 7.64
CA GLU A 87 -13.87 1.66 8.37
C GLU A 87 -12.67 2.61 8.51
N PHE A 88 -11.49 2.05 8.77
CA PHE A 88 -10.25 2.84 8.82
C PHE A 88 -9.91 3.46 7.46
N ILE A 89 -10.03 2.71 6.35
CA ILE A 89 -9.81 3.20 4.99
C ILE A 89 -10.77 4.34 4.64
N LEU A 90 -12.05 4.21 5.04
CA LEU A 90 -13.05 5.25 4.84
C LEU A 90 -12.74 6.50 5.67
N LYS A 91 -12.50 6.34 6.99
CA LYS A 91 -12.18 7.44 7.90
C LYS A 91 -10.95 8.23 7.46
N SER A 92 -9.94 7.54 6.94
CA SER A 92 -8.70 8.16 6.46
C SER A 92 -8.81 8.78 5.05
N ASN A 93 -9.99 8.79 4.44
CA ASN A 93 -10.23 9.34 3.10
C ASN A 93 -9.24 8.81 2.03
N VAL A 94 -8.87 7.52 2.13
CA VAL A 94 -7.84 6.91 1.27
C VAL A 94 -8.18 7.05 -0.21
N TRP A 95 -9.45 6.89 -0.59
CA TRP A 95 -9.91 7.06 -1.96
C TRP A 95 -9.56 8.44 -2.54
N GLN A 96 -9.89 9.51 -1.81
CA GLN A 96 -9.62 10.88 -2.24
C GLN A 96 -8.12 11.16 -2.33
N LYS A 97 -7.35 10.64 -1.38
CA LYS A 97 -5.88 10.78 -1.37
C LYS A 97 -5.23 10.04 -2.54
N LEU A 98 -5.69 8.83 -2.86
CA LEU A 98 -5.22 8.07 -4.04
C LEU A 98 -5.60 8.79 -5.35
N LYS A 99 -6.81 9.32 -5.46
CA LYS A 99 -7.24 10.08 -6.64
C LYS A 99 -6.41 11.36 -6.84
N LYS A 100 -6.03 12.03 -5.76
CA LYS A 100 -5.13 13.18 -5.82
C LYS A 100 -3.74 12.79 -6.32
N GLN A 101 -3.21 11.66 -5.88
CA GLN A 101 -1.91 11.16 -6.37
C GLN A 101 -1.99 10.73 -7.84
N GLU A 102 -3.05 10.03 -8.24
CA GLU A 102 -3.32 9.69 -9.64
C GLU A 102 -3.30 10.96 -10.53
N GLN A 103 -3.98 12.02 -10.10
CA GLN A 103 -4.00 13.28 -10.84
C GLN A 103 -2.60 13.92 -10.92
N ASN A 104 -1.83 13.89 -9.83
CA ASN A 104 -0.46 14.40 -9.84
C ASN A 104 0.42 13.66 -10.87
N PHE A 105 0.31 12.31 -10.95
CA PHE A 105 1.05 11.52 -11.94
C PHE A 105 0.58 11.80 -13.36
N LYS A 106 -0.71 12.01 -13.56
CA LYS A 106 -1.26 12.45 -14.84
C LYS A 106 -0.68 13.79 -15.29
N ASP A 107 -0.61 14.76 -14.37
CA ASP A 107 -0.10 16.10 -14.66
C ASP A 107 1.42 16.10 -14.95
N THR A 108 2.16 15.17 -14.33
CA THR A 108 3.59 14.96 -14.59
C THR A 108 3.88 14.05 -15.80
N GLY A 109 2.83 13.46 -16.39
CA GLY A 109 2.96 12.57 -17.56
C GLY A 109 3.41 11.15 -17.25
N ASP A 110 3.45 10.75 -15.97
CA ASP A 110 3.78 9.38 -15.57
C ASP A 110 2.57 8.46 -15.68
N LYS A 111 2.31 8.00 -16.89
CA LYS A 111 1.17 7.15 -17.22
C LYS A 111 1.19 5.78 -16.50
N ALA A 112 2.37 5.27 -16.12
CA ALA A 112 2.46 4.00 -15.42
C ALA A 112 1.94 4.15 -14.00
N MET A 113 2.43 5.14 -13.26
CA MET A 113 1.97 5.43 -11.89
C MET A 113 0.51 5.89 -11.85
N GLU A 114 0.05 6.72 -12.81
CA GLU A 114 -1.37 7.08 -12.93
C GLU A 114 -2.27 5.85 -12.96
N LYS A 115 -1.93 4.86 -13.79
CA LYS A 115 -2.70 3.62 -13.94
C LYS A 115 -2.64 2.74 -12.70
N GLU A 116 -1.47 2.64 -12.06
CA GLU A 116 -1.32 1.90 -10.81
C GLU A 116 -2.20 2.49 -9.71
N TYR A 117 -2.12 3.78 -9.49
CA TYR A 117 -2.90 4.46 -8.44
C TYR A 117 -4.41 4.40 -8.70
N ASN A 118 -4.85 4.37 -9.94
CA ASN A 118 -6.26 4.18 -10.30
C ASN A 118 -6.81 2.82 -9.85
N GLN A 119 -5.99 1.77 -9.85
CA GLN A 119 -6.41 0.40 -9.58
C GLN A 119 -6.28 -0.01 -8.09
N ILE A 120 -5.34 0.60 -7.34
CA ILE A 120 -4.98 0.16 -5.97
C ILE A 120 -6.21 0.04 -5.07
N TYR A 121 -7.09 1.04 -5.06
CA TYR A 121 -8.27 1.02 -4.19
C TYR A 121 -9.20 -0.16 -4.50
N GLY A 122 -9.51 -0.38 -5.77
CA GLY A 122 -10.35 -1.49 -6.21
C GLY A 122 -9.73 -2.85 -5.82
N ILE A 123 -8.43 -3.03 -6.06
CA ILE A 123 -7.71 -4.26 -5.71
C ILE A 123 -7.80 -4.57 -4.21
N VAL A 124 -7.64 -3.56 -3.36
CA VAL A 124 -7.74 -3.74 -1.90
C VAL A 124 -9.16 -4.07 -1.48
N MET A 125 -10.18 -3.39 -2.03
CA MET A 125 -11.58 -3.67 -1.74
C MET A 125 -11.97 -5.08 -2.20
N ASP A 126 -11.64 -5.46 -3.43
CA ASP A 126 -11.90 -6.79 -3.97
C ASP A 126 -11.24 -7.90 -3.14
N LEU A 127 -10.04 -7.64 -2.59
CA LEU A 127 -9.39 -8.58 -1.69
C LEU A 127 -10.16 -8.74 -0.38
N LEU A 128 -10.57 -7.65 0.24
CA LEU A 128 -11.34 -7.69 1.49
C LEU A 128 -12.69 -8.40 1.28
N ASP A 129 -13.38 -8.12 0.18
CA ASP A 129 -14.65 -8.77 -0.17
C ASP A 129 -14.47 -10.29 -0.35
N LYS A 130 -13.43 -10.72 -1.08
CA LYS A 130 -13.10 -12.15 -1.25
C LYS A 130 -12.73 -12.82 0.08
N MET A 131 -12.01 -12.15 0.95
CA MET A 131 -11.68 -12.68 2.27
C MET A 131 -12.95 -12.90 3.11
N VAL A 132 -13.91 -11.98 3.04
CA VAL A 132 -15.22 -12.12 3.72
C VAL A 132 -16.04 -13.22 3.10
N GLU A 133 -16.11 -13.31 1.77
CA GLU A 133 -16.88 -14.34 1.05
C GLU A 133 -16.39 -15.75 1.39
N ILE A 134 -15.07 -15.97 1.43
CA ILE A 134 -14.49 -17.31 1.59
C ILE A 134 -14.30 -17.70 3.05
N LEU A 135 -13.88 -16.76 3.89
CA LEU A 135 -13.43 -17.02 5.26
C LEU A 135 -14.17 -16.19 6.31
N GLY A 136 -15.20 -15.44 5.95
CA GLY A 136 -15.81 -14.42 6.81
C GLY A 136 -16.21 -14.92 8.20
N ASN A 137 -16.72 -16.13 8.30
CA ASN A 137 -17.16 -16.74 9.57
C ASN A 137 -16.03 -17.40 10.38
N GLU A 138 -14.83 -17.55 9.79
CA GLU A 138 -13.68 -18.15 10.46
C GLU A 138 -13.14 -17.23 11.56
N THR A 139 -13.01 -17.78 12.76
CA THR A 139 -12.45 -17.03 13.91
C THR A 139 -10.95 -17.21 13.96
N VAL A 140 -10.21 -16.14 13.77
CA VAL A 140 -8.75 -16.13 13.69
C VAL A 140 -8.13 -15.18 14.71
N SER A 141 -6.88 -15.42 15.04
CA SER A 141 -6.07 -14.46 15.79
C SER A 141 -5.63 -13.28 14.89
N ARG A 142 -5.26 -12.17 15.50
CA ARG A 142 -4.67 -11.03 14.79
C ARG A 142 -3.48 -11.41 13.90
N GLN A 143 -2.66 -12.37 14.36
CA GLN A 143 -1.48 -12.80 13.63
C GLN A 143 -1.85 -13.62 12.39
N GLU A 144 -2.81 -14.54 12.53
CA GLU A 144 -3.35 -15.32 11.41
C GLU A 144 -4.02 -14.39 10.39
N PHE A 145 -4.86 -13.46 10.82
CA PHE A 145 -5.47 -12.47 9.93
C PHE A 145 -4.43 -11.65 9.16
N ARG A 146 -3.37 -11.20 9.85
CA ARG A 146 -2.26 -10.49 9.19
C ARG A 146 -1.61 -11.34 8.11
N GLN A 147 -1.36 -12.63 8.37
CA GLN A 147 -0.77 -13.53 7.39
C GLN A 147 -1.68 -13.75 6.18
N LEU A 148 -2.99 -13.90 6.41
CA LEU A 148 -3.99 -14.00 5.34
C LEU A 148 -3.99 -12.76 4.46
N LEU A 149 -4.02 -11.57 5.08
CA LEU A 149 -3.99 -10.29 4.36
C LEU A 149 -2.68 -10.11 3.58
N GLU A 150 -1.52 -10.38 4.19
CA GLU A 150 -0.21 -10.30 3.52
C GLU A 150 -0.12 -11.27 2.33
N THR A 151 -0.63 -12.49 2.48
CA THR A 151 -0.68 -13.47 1.39
C THR A 151 -1.59 -12.99 0.26
N GLY A 152 -2.79 -12.51 0.58
CA GLY A 152 -3.72 -11.97 -0.41
C GLY A 152 -3.13 -10.79 -1.17
N LEU A 153 -2.53 -9.83 -0.46
CA LEU A 153 -1.88 -8.66 -1.09
C LEU A 153 -0.67 -9.07 -1.96
N SER A 154 0.08 -10.10 -1.58
CA SER A 154 1.21 -10.59 -2.39
C SER A 154 0.79 -11.20 -3.72
N GLN A 155 -0.43 -11.74 -3.79
CA GLN A 155 -1.02 -12.28 -5.01
C GLN A 155 -1.76 -11.22 -5.84
N ALA A 156 -2.07 -10.07 -5.24
CA ALA A 156 -2.70 -8.96 -5.93
C ALA A 156 -1.74 -8.39 -6.97
N LYS A 157 -2.12 -8.53 -8.24
CA LYS A 157 -1.35 -7.98 -9.37
C LYS A 157 -2.02 -6.70 -9.82
N VAL A 158 -1.31 -5.60 -9.73
CA VAL A 158 -1.67 -4.41 -10.52
C VAL A 158 -1.48 -4.81 -11.98
N ALA A 159 -2.56 -4.93 -12.73
CA ALA A 159 -2.47 -5.22 -14.14
C ALA A 159 -1.85 -4.02 -14.85
N LEU A 160 -0.57 -4.08 -15.11
CA LEU A 160 0.06 -3.21 -16.10
C LEU A 160 -0.67 -3.47 -17.40
N ILE A 161 -1.38 -2.46 -17.87
CA ILE A 161 -2.28 -2.53 -19.02
C ILE A 161 -1.53 -3.05 -20.24
N PRO A 162 -2.21 -3.84 -21.10
CA PRO A 162 -1.67 -4.17 -22.42
C PRO A 162 -1.16 -2.91 -23.14
N PRO A 163 -0.09 -3.03 -23.92
CA PRO A 163 0.53 -1.90 -24.59
C PRO A 163 -0.51 -1.04 -25.31
N SER A 164 -0.41 0.27 -25.15
CA SER A 164 -1.23 1.22 -25.88
C SER A 164 -0.92 1.09 -27.39
N ILE A 165 -1.86 1.54 -28.24
CA ILE A 165 -1.81 1.41 -29.72
C ILE A 165 -0.50 1.91 -30.33
N ASP A 166 0.28 2.76 -29.64
CA ASP A 166 1.54 3.37 -30.09
C ASP A 166 2.80 2.77 -29.43
N GLN A 167 2.80 1.51 -29.02
CA GLN A 167 3.98 0.88 -28.43
C GLN A 167 4.55 -0.20 -29.35
N VAL A 168 5.89 -0.26 -29.42
CA VAL A 168 6.61 -1.36 -30.06
C VAL A 168 6.70 -2.50 -29.05
N MET A 169 6.09 -3.64 -29.38
CA MET A 169 6.15 -4.84 -28.57
C MET A 169 7.41 -5.63 -28.95
N VAL A 170 8.29 -5.86 -27.97
CA VAL A 170 9.46 -6.73 -28.11
C VAL A 170 9.17 -8.01 -27.34
N GLY A 171 9.22 -9.15 -28.00
CA GLY A 171 8.90 -10.43 -27.40
C GLY A 171 9.61 -11.60 -28.05
N ASP A 172 9.63 -12.73 -27.36
CA ASP A 172 10.13 -14.00 -27.86
C ASP A 172 9.08 -14.65 -28.76
N MET A 173 9.51 -15.24 -29.90
CA MET A 173 8.65 -15.87 -30.88
C MET A 173 7.81 -17.02 -30.32
N GLU A 174 8.36 -17.79 -29.39
CA GLU A 174 7.68 -18.95 -28.80
C GLU A 174 6.63 -18.58 -27.74
N ARG A 175 6.75 -17.41 -27.12
CA ARG A 175 5.94 -16.97 -25.97
C ARG A 175 4.99 -15.84 -26.26
N SER A 176 5.14 -15.16 -27.39
CA SER A 176 4.34 -13.98 -27.73
C SER A 176 3.13 -14.37 -28.57
N ARG A 177 1.93 -14.21 -28.03
CA ARG A 177 0.67 -14.30 -28.80
C ARG A 177 0.34 -12.90 -29.31
N LEU A 178 0.75 -12.63 -30.53
CA LEU A 178 0.54 -11.34 -31.17
C LEU A 178 -0.76 -11.37 -31.98
N LYS A 179 -1.73 -10.50 -31.64
CA LYS A 179 -2.96 -10.27 -32.41
C LYS A 179 -2.91 -8.86 -33.00
N ASP A 180 -3.41 -8.71 -34.22
CA ASP A 180 -3.62 -7.42 -34.88
C ASP A 180 -2.35 -6.58 -35.11
N ILE A 181 -1.23 -7.23 -35.49
CA ILE A 181 0.04 -6.56 -35.78
C ILE A 181 0.03 -6.06 -37.23
N LYS A 182 0.35 -4.78 -37.38
CA LYS A 182 0.50 -4.16 -38.73
C LYS A 182 1.89 -4.37 -39.35
N VAL A 183 2.94 -4.42 -38.54
CA VAL A 183 4.33 -4.61 -38.97
C VAL A 183 5.08 -5.46 -37.97
N LEU A 184 5.78 -6.47 -38.43
CA LEU A 184 6.61 -7.36 -37.61
C LEU A 184 8.06 -7.28 -38.07
N PHE A 185 8.95 -6.94 -37.13
CA PHE A 185 10.40 -7.00 -37.36
C PHE A 185 10.97 -8.26 -36.70
N PHE A 186 11.48 -9.16 -37.50
CA PHE A 186 12.19 -10.34 -37.04
C PHE A 186 13.69 -10.01 -36.94
N VAL A 187 14.21 -10.02 -35.71
CA VAL A 187 15.65 -9.75 -35.47
C VAL A 187 16.34 -11.01 -34.95
N GLY A 188 17.62 -11.18 -35.25
CA GLY A 188 18.42 -12.34 -34.82
C GLY A 188 18.18 -13.61 -35.66
N VAL A 189 17.68 -13.47 -36.87
CA VAL A 189 17.52 -14.59 -37.82
C VAL A 189 18.91 -14.90 -38.46
N ASN A 190 19.69 -15.67 -37.72
CA ASN A 190 20.99 -16.17 -38.17
C ASN A 190 20.96 -17.69 -38.28
N GLU A 191 21.80 -18.26 -39.15
CA GLU A 191 21.98 -19.69 -39.27
C GLU A 191 22.30 -20.31 -37.91
N GLY A 192 21.57 -21.34 -37.51
CA GLY A 192 21.68 -22.00 -36.21
C GLY A 192 20.74 -21.43 -35.10
N ASN A 193 20.20 -20.23 -35.28
CA ASN A 193 19.23 -19.67 -34.36
C ASN A 193 17.79 -19.90 -34.84
N ILE A 194 17.51 -19.64 -36.12
CA ILE A 194 16.22 -19.90 -36.75
C ILE A 194 16.46 -20.36 -38.19
N PRO A 195 16.15 -21.66 -38.54
CA PRO A 195 15.69 -22.73 -37.63
C PRO A 195 16.80 -23.23 -36.71
N LYS A 196 16.44 -23.65 -35.49
CA LYS A 196 17.40 -24.33 -34.61
C LYS A 196 17.87 -25.60 -35.29
N SER A 197 19.17 -25.72 -35.59
CA SER A 197 19.75 -26.99 -36.08
C SER A 197 19.71 -27.99 -34.94
N THR A 198 18.89 -29.03 -35.07
CA THR A 198 19.01 -30.25 -34.26
C THR A 198 20.30 -30.93 -34.67
N GLN A 199 21.36 -30.84 -33.87
CA GLN A 199 22.48 -31.75 -34.00
C GLN A 199 21.96 -33.16 -33.65
N THR A 200 21.90 -34.03 -34.64
CA THR A 200 21.78 -35.48 -34.50
C THR A 200 23.07 -36.03 -33.95
#